data_b450e5c3027b93d06ca3a553bc594bb1
#
_entry.id   b450e5c3027b93d06ca3a553bc594bb1
#
_cell.length_a   1.000
_cell.length_b   1.000
_cell.length_c   1.000
_cell.angle_alpha   90.00
_cell.angle_beta   90.00
_cell.angle_gamma   90.00
#
_symmetry.space_group_name_H-M   'P 1'
#
loop_
_entity.id
_entity.type
_entity.pdbx_description
1 polymer ?
#
loop_
_entity_poly.entity_id
_entity_poly.type
_entity_poly.pdbx_seq_one_letter_code
_entity_poly.pdbx_strand_id
1 'polypeptide(L)'
;MPPPLRGSHESLVRQNEKSEADGLERIEDDEDLANRIAGKMLVPVPVSSALAINGNLPENRRYCRPWTANFLSDLARAHVARFHTPIQVNSAVRTVAYQKQLARTNGNAAAAEGDIASPHLTGATIDIAKQGLTRQEIAWMRARLLPLQDAGKIDVEEEFQQSCFHITVYKSYVPPRPARATTEQATAAPPPQGRRVNAKPRQRNPEQPRPQRSEPARRSSPSAPHNETPVEG
;
A
#
# COMPACT_ATOMS: atom_id res chain seq x y z
N MET A 1 -13.03 -19.28 9.20
CA MET A 1 -11.92 -18.76 8.37
C MET A 1 -12.29 -19.02 6.93
N PRO A 2 -12.28 -18.02 6.04
CA PRO A 2 -12.59 -18.24 4.62
C PRO A 2 -11.65 -19.29 4.02
N PRO A 3 -12.13 -20.13 3.08
CA PRO A 3 -11.28 -21.12 2.42
C PRO A 3 -10.21 -20.44 1.58
N PRO A 4 -9.12 -21.14 1.24
CA PRO A 4 -8.11 -20.64 0.31
C PRO A 4 -8.70 -20.34 -1.06
N LEU A 5 -8.26 -19.24 -1.67
CA LEU A 5 -8.67 -18.78 -3.00
C LEU A 5 -7.80 -19.49 -4.05
N ARG A 6 -8.25 -20.64 -4.53
CA ARG A 6 -7.46 -21.45 -5.47
C ARG A 6 -7.60 -20.92 -6.90
N GLY A 7 -6.46 -20.70 -7.55
CA GLY A 7 -6.39 -20.46 -8.98
C GLY A 7 -6.70 -21.70 -9.81
N SER A 8 -7.16 -21.50 -11.02
CA SER A 8 -7.41 -22.53 -12.02
C SER A 8 -7.03 -22.03 -13.42
N HIS A 9 -6.98 -22.94 -14.37
CA HIS A 9 -6.82 -22.60 -15.78
C HIS A 9 -7.92 -21.63 -16.25
N GLU A 10 -9.15 -21.89 -15.85
CA GLU A 10 -10.33 -21.06 -16.17
C GLU A 10 -10.22 -19.66 -15.58
N SER A 11 -9.58 -19.50 -14.42
CA SER A 11 -9.39 -18.19 -13.83
C SER A 11 -8.39 -17.32 -14.62
N LEU A 12 -7.36 -17.91 -15.21
CA LEU A 12 -6.44 -17.21 -16.11
C LEU A 12 -7.14 -16.75 -17.39
N VAL A 13 -7.94 -17.63 -18.01
CA VAL A 13 -8.74 -17.26 -19.18
C VAL A 13 -9.65 -16.08 -18.85
N ARG A 14 -10.41 -16.18 -17.77
CA ARG A 14 -11.30 -15.08 -17.33
C ARG A 14 -10.55 -13.77 -17.07
N GLN A 15 -9.36 -13.82 -16.46
CA GLN A 15 -8.56 -12.64 -16.20
C GLN A 15 -8.08 -11.96 -17.50
N ASN A 16 -7.69 -12.77 -18.48
CA ASN A 16 -7.29 -12.29 -19.81
C ASN A 16 -8.45 -11.68 -20.57
N GLU A 17 -9.60 -12.39 -20.66
CA GLU A 17 -10.82 -11.89 -21.31
C GLU A 17 -11.28 -10.54 -20.74
N LYS A 18 -11.28 -10.39 -19.42
CA LYS A 18 -11.65 -9.14 -18.75
C LYS A 18 -10.62 -8.04 -19.00
N SER A 19 -9.33 -8.37 -19.04
CA SER A 19 -8.27 -7.41 -19.38
C SER A 19 -8.42 -6.91 -20.81
N GLU A 20 -8.74 -7.78 -21.75
CA GLU A 20 -9.03 -7.43 -23.15
C GLU A 20 -10.28 -6.56 -23.28
N ALA A 21 -11.35 -6.88 -22.52
CA ALA A 21 -12.57 -6.07 -22.47
C ALA A 21 -12.30 -4.65 -21.88
N ASP A 22 -11.32 -4.51 -20.97
CA ASP A 22 -10.84 -3.23 -20.45
C ASP A 22 -9.93 -2.48 -21.46
N GLY A 23 -9.65 -3.07 -22.63
CA GLY A 23 -8.77 -2.52 -23.68
C GLY A 23 -7.29 -2.61 -23.30
N LEU A 24 -6.89 -3.61 -22.52
CA LEU A 24 -5.51 -3.79 -22.11
C LEU A 24 -4.78 -4.74 -23.04
N GLU A 25 -3.79 -4.22 -23.74
CA GLU A 25 -2.85 -5.01 -24.52
C GLU A 25 -1.70 -5.52 -23.65
N ARG A 26 -1.11 -6.63 -24.06
CA ARG A 26 0.11 -7.17 -23.48
C ARG A 26 1.30 -6.28 -23.81
N ILE A 27 2.20 -6.14 -22.88
CA ILE A 27 3.42 -5.35 -23.00
C ILE A 27 4.49 -6.25 -23.60
N GLU A 28 4.95 -5.93 -24.80
CA GLU A 28 5.79 -6.85 -25.58
C GLU A 28 7.21 -6.97 -25.01
N ASP A 29 7.86 -5.83 -24.83
CA ASP A 29 9.27 -5.75 -24.39
C ASP A 29 9.54 -4.54 -23.51
N ASP A 30 10.80 -4.26 -23.22
CA ASP A 30 11.21 -3.17 -22.34
C ASP A 30 11.09 -1.80 -23.01
N GLU A 31 11.09 -1.71 -24.35
CA GLU A 31 10.84 -0.48 -25.08
C GLU A 31 9.35 -0.11 -25.01
N ASP A 32 8.45 -1.05 -25.30
CA ASP A 32 7.00 -0.86 -25.12
C ASP A 32 6.66 -0.51 -23.66
N LEU A 33 7.29 -1.19 -22.70
CA LEU A 33 7.13 -0.87 -21.28
C LEU A 33 7.53 0.58 -20.98
N ALA A 34 8.68 1.04 -21.47
CA ALA A 34 9.16 2.41 -21.29
C ALA A 34 8.20 3.43 -21.92
N ASN A 35 7.69 3.14 -23.10
CA ASN A 35 6.70 3.99 -23.79
C ASN A 35 5.39 4.09 -22.99
N ARG A 36 4.90 2.99 -22.42
CA ARG A 36 3.69 2.99 -21.57
C ARG A 36 3.89 3.75 -20.26
N ILE A 37 5.10 3.69 -19.68
CA ILE A 37 5.48 4.49 -18.50
C ILE A 37 5.51 5.98 -18.86
N ALA A 38 6.18 6.35 -19.95
CA ALA A 38 6.25 7.74 -20.42
C ALA A 38 4.85 8.32 -20.74
N GLY A 39 3.98 7.50 -21.33
CA GLY A 39 2.57 7.82 -21.60
C GLY A 39 1.66 7.80 -20.39
N LYS A 40 2.17 7.56 -19.18
CA LYS A 40 1.41 7.45 -17.92
C LYS A 40 0.32 6.38 -17.92
N MET A 41 0.40 5.42 -18.81
CA MET A 41 -0.47 4.23 -18.81
C MET A 41 -0.09 3.27 -17.69
N LEU A 42 1.16 3.33 -17.24
CA LEU A 42 1.68 2.67 -16.07
C LEU A 42 2.27 3.72 -15.12
N VAL A 43 2.06 3.51 -13.84
CA VAL A 43 2.57 4.36 -12.76
C VAL A 43 3.43 3.51 -11.80
N PRO A 44 4.36 4.12 -11.05
CA PRO A 44 5.11 3.38 -10.04
C PRO A 44 4.17 2.69 -9.04
N VAL A 45 4.52 1.46 -8.65
CA VAL A 45 3.91 0.81 -7.49
C VAL A 45 4.12 1.74 -6.28
N PRO A 46 3.05 2.11 -5.55
CA PRO A 46 3.20 3.02 -4.42
C PRO A 46 4.06 2.39 -3.31
N VAL A 47 4.91 3.21 -2.70
CA VAL A 47 5.73 2.83 -1.54
C VAL A 47 5.39 3.74 -0.38
N SER A 48 5.22 3.15 0.80
CA SER A 48 4.89 3.89 2.02
C SER A 48 5.28 3.07 3.26
N SER A 49 5.05 3.61 4.45
CA SER A 49 5.18 2.83 5.69
C SER A 49 4.22 1.62 5.77
N ALA A 50 3.17 1.60 4.93
CA ALA A 50 2.17 0.52 4.87
C ALA A 50 2.41 -0.48 3.73
N LEU A 51 3.21 -0.11 2.71
CA LEU A 51 3.43 -0.90 1.50
C LEU A 51 4.89 -0.91 1.11
N ALA A 52 5.49 -2.08 1.13
CA ALA A 52 6.87 -2.32 0.70
C ALA A 52 6.90 -3.01 -0.68
N ILE A 53 8.02 -2.89 -1.37
CA ILE A 53 8.33 -3.67 -2.57
C ILE A 53 9.49 -4.61 -2.24
N ASN A 54 9.41 -5.85 -2.72
CA ASN A 54 10.50 -6.80 -2.60
C ASN A 54 11.76 -6.24 -3.29
N GLY A 55 12.87 -6.19 -2.55
CA GLY A 55 14.13 -5.65 -3.05
C GLY A 55 14.67 -6.37 -4.30
N ASN A 56 14.31 -7.64 -4.48
CA ASN A 56 14.71 -8.44 -5.66
C ASN A 56 13.87 -8.14 -6.91
N LEU A 57 12.74 -7.41 -6.80
CA LEU A 57 11.98 -7.01 -7.98
C LEU A 57 12.77 -5.92 -8.74
N PRO A 58 13.14 -6.14 -10.02
CA PRO A 58 13.84 -5.14 -10.81
C PRO A 58 13.11 -3.80 -10.87
N GLU A 59 13.84 -2.69 -10.90
CA GLU A 59 13.23 -1.35 -10.86
C GLU A 59 12.28 -1.08 -12.01
N ASN A 60 12.63 -1.51 -13.22
CA ASN A 60 11.77 -1.38 -14.40
C ASN A 60 10.52 -2.28 -14.34
N ARG A 61 10.41 -3.16 -13.38
CA ARG A 61 9.21 -4.01 -13.12
C ARG A 61 8.35 -3.50 -11.97
N ARG A 62 8.70 -2.38 -11.31
CA ARG A 62 7.98 -1.79 -10.19
C ARG A 62 6.90 -0.81 -10.64
N TYR A 63 6.14 -1.18 -11.68
CA TYR A 63 5.06 -0.38 -12.26
C TYR A 63 3.77 -1.18 -12.36
N CYS A 64 2.64 -0.49 -12.35
CA CYS A 64 1.31 -1.08 -12.51
C CYS A 64 0.33 -0.06 -13.12
N ARG A 65 -0.88 -0.51 -13.46
CA ARG A 65 -1.95 0.39 -13.91
C ARG A 65 -2.36 1.36 -12.79
N PRO A 66 -2.82 2.58 -13.11
CA PRO A 66 -3.20 3.58 -12.10
C PRO A 66 -4.25 3.08 -11.10
N TRP A 67 -5.24 2.33 -11.53
CA TRP A 67 -6.26 1.76 -10.65
C TRP A 67 -5.71 0.65 -9.76
N THR A 68 -4.71 -0.12 -10.24
CA THR A 68 -3.98 -1.11 -9.43
C THR A 68 -3.16 -0.42 -8.33
N ALA A 69 -2.53 0.72 -8.62
CA ALA A 69 -1.84 1.53 -7.62
C ALA A 69 -2.80 2.07 -6.55
N ASN A 70 -3.99 2.50 -6.95
CA ASN A 70 -5.05 2.92 -6.01
C ASN A 70 -5.49 1.76 -5.12
N PHE A 71 -5.75 0.58 -5.72
CA PHE A 71 -6.10 -0.63 -4.96
C PHE A 71 -5.03 -1.00 -3.94
N LEU A 72 -3.75 -1.02 -4.33
CA LEU A 72 -2.63 -1.30 -3.43
C LEU A 72 -2.57 -0.32 -2.26
N SER A 73 -2.73 0.97 -2.53
CA SER A 73 -2.75 2.01 -1.50
C SER A 73 -3.88 1.82 -0.50
N ASP A 74 -5.08 1.45 -0.98
CA ASP A 74 -6.25 1.23 -0.13
C ASP A 74 -6.12 -0.04 0.70
N LEU A 75 -5.65 -1.12 0.09
CA LEU A 75 -5.43 -2.40 0.78
C LEU A 75 -4.37 -2.26 1.87
N ALA A 76 -3.23 -1.65 1.54
CA ALA A 76 -2.12 -1.45 2.47
C ALA A 76 -2.52 -0.56 3.66
N ARG A 77 -3.24 0.52 3.41
CA ARG A 77 -3.77 1.41 4.46
C ARG A 77 -4.74 0.67 5.37
N ALA A 78 -5.64 -0.12 4.81
CA ALA A 78 -6.60 -0.91 5.59
C ALA A 78 -5.90 -2.01 6.41
N HIS A 79 -4.84 -2.64 5.85
CA HIS A 79 -4.06 -3.65 6.54
C HIS A 79 -3.28 -3.06 7.73
N VAL A 80 -2.51 -1.98 7.48
CA VAL A 80 -1.72 -1.35 8.55
C VAL A 80 -2.59 -0.76 9.66
N ALA A 81 -3.77 -0.23 9.32
CA ALA A 81 -4.72 0.26 10.31
C ALA A 81 -5.23 -0.86 11.24
N ARG A 82 -5.22 -2.12 10.78
CA ARG A 82 -5.69 -3.27 11.55
C ARG A 82 -4.58 -4.01 12.29
N PHE A 83 -3.41 -4.17 11.64
CA PHE A 83 -2.35 -5.06 12.11
C PHE A 83 -1.04 -4.34 12.44
N HIS A 84 -0.91 -3.06 12.09
CA HIS A 84 0.29 -2.25 12.28
C HIS A 84 1.55 -2.78 11.57
N THR A 85 1.36 -3.67 10.60
CA THR A 85 2.42 -4.26 9.77
C THR A 85 2.20 -3.91 8.29
N PRO A 86 3.27 -3.65 7.51
CA PRO A 86 3.14 -3.42 6.08
C PRO A 86 2.85 -4.72 5.33
N ILE A 87 2.25 -4.59 4.15
CA ILE A 87 2.22 -5.66 3.14
C ILE A 87 3.34 -5.45 2.13
N GLN A 88 3.74 -6.51 1.41
CA GLN A 88 4.83 -6.46 0.44
C GLN A 88 4.38 -6.92 -0.94
N VAL A 89 4.72 -6.14 -1.98
CA VAL A 89 4.57 -6.53 -3.39
C VAL A 89 5.81 -7.31 -3.82
N ASN A 90 5.60 -8.52 -4.32
CA ASN A 90 6.66 -9.41 -4.82
C ASN A 90 6.82 -9.33 -6.33
N SER A 91 5.74 -9.08 -7.06
CA SER A 91 5.74 -8.98 -8.53
C SER A 91 4.69 -7.97 -8.98
N ALA A 92 4.97 -7.29 -10.09
CA ALA A 92 4.05 -6.37 -10.73
C ALA A 92 4.11 -6.57 -12.25
N VAL A 93 4.34 -5.51 -13.04
CA VAL A 93 4.35 -5.61 -14.51
C VAL A 93 5.42 -6.58 -15.02
N ARG A 94 5.06 -7.36 -16.04
CA ARG A 94 5.98 -8.17 -16.83
C ARG A 94 5.79 -7.85 -18.31
N THR A 95 6.83 -8.11 -19.12
CA THR A 95 6.74 -8.07 -20.59
C THR A 95 6.67 -9.48 -21.14
N VAL A 96 6.15 -9.65 -22.35
CA VAL A 96 6.12 -10.94 -23.05
C VAL A 96 7.55 -11.50 -23.16
N ALA A 97 8.52 -10.66 -23.53
CA ALA A 97 9.93 -11.05 -23.63
C ALA A 97 10.47 -11.57 -22.28
N TYR A 98 10.22 -10.85 -21.19
CA TYR A 98 10.63 -11.26 -19.84
C TYR A 98 9.93 -12.54 -19.39
N GLN A 99 8.63 -12.69 -19.65
CA GLN A 99 7.87 -13.89 -19.30
C GLN A 99 8.36 -15.12 -20.05
N LYS A 100 8.72 -14.99 -21.35
CA LYS A 100 9.36 -16.06 -22.11
C LYS A 100 10.69 -16.50 -21.49
N GLN A 101 11.49 -15.54 -21.01
CA GLN A 101 12.74 -15.84 -20.30
C GLN A 101 12.46 -16.54 -18.96
N LEU A 102 11.50 -16.05 -18.19
CA LEU A 102 11.12 -16.64 -16.92
C LEU A 102 10.64 -18.09 -17.08
N ALA A 103 9.83 -18.38 -18.09
CA ALA A 103 9.31 -19.72 -18.38
C ALA A 103 10.42 -20.73 -18.73
N ARG A 104 11.58 -20.29 -19.24
CA ARG A 104 12.74 -21.17 -19.50
C ARG A 104 13.44 -21.64 -18.24
N THR A 105 13.35 -20.86 -17.15
CA THR A 105 14.05 -21.12 -15.89
C THR A 105 13.12 -21.56 -14.76
N ASN A 106 11.82 -21.33 -14.90
CA ASN A 106 10.81 -21.66 -13.91
C ASN A 106 9.64 -22.40 -14.60
N GLY A 107 9.60 -23.72 -14.44
CA GLY A 107 8.54 -24.56 -15.01
C GLY A 107 7.12 -24.29 -14.49
N ASN A 108 6.97 -23.49 -13.43
CA ASN A 108 5.68 -23.07 -12.87
C ASN A 108 5.24 -21.68 -13.37
N ALA A 109 6.05 -21.03 -14.22
CA ALA A 109 5.67 -19.74 -14.79
C ALA A 109 4.54 -19.93 -15.81
N ALA A 110 3.51 -19.08 -15.74
CA ALA A 110 2.44 -19.06 -16.73
C ALA A 110 3.02 -18.75 -18.13
N ALA A 111 2.28 -19.14 -19.17
CA ALA A 111 2.66 -18.89 -20.55
C ALA A 111 2.82 -17.37 -20.82
N ALA A 112 3.60 -17.03 -21.83
CA ALA A 112 3.73 -15.64 -22.30
C ALA A 112 2.69 -15.28 -23.39
N GLU A 113 2.03 -16.28 -23.98
CA GLU A 113 1.12 -16.14 -25.10
C GLU A 113 -0.10 -17.08 -24.96
N GLY A 114 -1.13 -16.86 -25.75
CA GLY A 114 -2.39 -17.64 -25.72
C GLY A 114 -3.33 -17.19 -24.61
N ASP A 115 -4.43 -17.92 -24.45
CA ASP A 115 -5.55 -17.55 -23.57
C ASP A 115 -5.20 -17.66 -22.08
N ILE A 116 -4.16 -18.44 -21.76
CA ILE A 116 -3.64 -18.66 -20.40
C ILE A 116 -2.31 -17.93 -20.16
N ALA A 117 -2.03 -16.90 -20.95
CA ALA A 117 -0.87 -16.06 -20.73
C ALA A 117 -0.92 -15.39 -19.36
N SER A 118 0.25 -15.09 -18.83
CA SER A 118 0.36 -14.40 -17.53
C SER A 118 -0.40 -13.07 -17.53
N PRO A 119 -1.34 -12.83 -16.61
CA PRO A 119 -2.05 -11.55 -16.52
C PRO A 119 -1.15 -10.37 -16.16
N HIS A 120 0.05 -10.61 -15.62
CA HIS A 120 1.05 -9.58 -15.37
C HIS A 120 1.49 -8.81 -16.61
N LEU A 121 1.28 -9.38 -17.80
CA LEU A 121 1.64 -8.77 -19.08
C LEU A 121 0.87 -7.50 -19.41
N THR A 122 -0.25 -7.25 -18.73
CA THR A 122 -1.08 -6.05 -18.92
C THR A 122 -0.72 -4.91 -17.95
N GLY A 123 0.08 -5.21 -16.90
CA GLY A 123 0.37 -4.30 -15.80
C GLY A 123 -0.78 -4.12 -14.81
N ALA A 124 -1.90 -4.83 -14.98
CA ALA A 124 -3.05 -4.79 -14.07
C ALA A 124 -2.92 -5.76 -12.89
N THR A 125 -1.94 -6.66 -12.93
CA THR A 125 -1.77 -7.76 -11.98
C THR A 125 -0.54 -7.56 -11.09
N ILE A 126 -0.70 -7.93 -9.82
CA ILE A 126 0.36 -7.86 -8.79
C ILE A 126 0.33 -9.11 -7.91
N ASP A 127 1.48 -9.47 -7.37
CA ASP A 127 1.62 -10.50 -6.35
C ASP A 127 1.95 -9.87 -5.00
N ILE A 128 1.13 -10.16 -3.98
CA ILE A 128 1.35 -9.73 -2.60
C ILE A 128 1.86 -10.91 -1.79
N ALA A 129 3.00 -10.75 -1.12
CA ALA A 129 3.61 -11.78 -0.30
C ALA A 129 2.66 -12.27 0.80
N LYS A 130 2.58 -13.59 0.98
CA LYS A 130 1.98 -14.22 2.16
C LYS A 130 3.06 -14.54 3.20
N GLN A 131 4.31 -14.62 2.77
CA GLN A 131 5.44 -14.81 3.67
C GLN A 131 5.53 -13.62 4.64
N GLY A 132 5.62 -13.91 5.93
CA GLY A 132 5.63 -12.90 6.98
C GLY A 132 4.25 -12.53 7.52
N LEU A 133 3.16 -12.88 6.83
CA LEU A 133 1.80 -12.67 7.33
C LEU A 133 1.39 -13.77 8.32
N THR A 134 0.75 -13.38 9.40
CA THR A 134 0.12 -14.30 10.35
C THR A 134 -1.13 -14.96 9.75
N ARG A 135 -1.61 -16.01 10.37
CA ARG A 135 -2.88 -16.66 10.00
C ARG A 135 -4.08 -15.70 10.07
N GLN A 136 -4.06 -14.75 11.00
CA GLN A 136 -5.11 -13.73 11.12
C GLN A 136 -5.07 -12.73 9.96
N GLU A 137 -3.87 -12.27 9.57
CA GLU A 137 -3.69 -11.38 8.42
C GLU A 137 -4.13 -12.06 7.12
N ILE A 138 -3.73 -13.33 6.90
CA ILE A 138 -4.18 -14.12 5.73
C ILE A 138 -5.70 -14.27 5.72
N ALA A 139 -6.32 -14.58 6.85
CA ALA A 139 -7.79 -14.69 6.95
C ALA A 139 -8.48 -13.36 6.66
N TRP A 140 -7.92 -12.25 7.14
CA TRP A 140 -8.41 -10.91 6.88
C TRP A 140 -8.25 -10.54 5.39
N MET A 141 -7.11 -10.85 4.78
CA MET A 141 -6.90 -10.64 3.33
C MET A 141 -7.98 -11.34 2.52
N ARG A 142 -8.26 -12.63 2.78
CA ARG A 142 -9.33 -13.37 2.11
C ARG A 142 -10.70 -12.70 2.29
N ALA A 143 -11.03 -12.34 3.53
CA ALA A 143 -12.31 -11.69 3.84
C ALA A 143 -12.44 -10.30 3.19
N ARG A 144 -11.32 -9.62 2.95
CA ARG A 144 -11.28 -8.31 2.31
C ARG A 144 -11.35 -8.39 0.79
N LEU A 145 -10.72 -9.40 0.20
CA LEU A 145 -10.59 -9.54 -1.26
C LEU A 145 -11.82 -10.20 -1.89
N LEU A 146 -12.43 -11.20 -1.22
CA LEU A 146 -13.60 -11.91 -1.74
C LEU A 146 -14.75 -10.99 -2.18
N PRO A 147 -15.22 -10.01 -1.38
CA PRO A 147 -16.32 -9.13 -1.82
C PRO A 147 -15.96 -8.27 -3.05
N LEU A 148 -14.69 -7.96 -3.24
CA LEU A 148 -14.22 -7.23 -4.43
C LEU A 148 -14.22 -8.14 -5.66
N GLN A 149 -13.87 -9.42 -5.49
CA GLN A 149 -13.98 -10.43 -6.54
C GLN A 149 -15.43 -10.68 -6.91
N ASP A 150 -16.32 -10.88 -5.93
CA ASP A 150 -17.75 -11.06 -6.15
C ASP A 150 -18.40 -9.88 -6.87
N ALA A 151 -17.89 -8.67 -6.60
CA ALA A 151 -18.30 -7.44 -7.30
C ALA A 151 -17.63 -7.26 -8.68
N GLY A 152 -16.79 -8.20 -9.14
CA GLY A 152 -16.07 -8.14 -10.40
C GLY A 152 -15.05 -7.01 -10.52
N LYS A 153 -14.52 -6.52 -9.37
CA LYS A 153 -13.52 -5.45 -9.31
C LYS A 153 -12.09 -5.97 -9.40
N ILE A 154 -11.90 -7.21 -8.98
CA ILE A 154 -10.63 -7.94 -9.01
C ILE A 154 -10.89 -9.42 -9.34
N ASP A 155 -9.84 -10.12 -9.75
CA ASP A 155 -9.72 -11.56 -9.55
C ASP A 155 -8.56 -11.82 -8.59
N VAL A 156 -8.72 -12.77 -7.67
CA VAL A 156 -7.69 -13.09 -6.68
C VAL A 156 -7.50 -14.58 -6.54
N GLU A 157 -6.25 -15.01 -6.50
CA GLU A 157 -5.85 -16.39 -6.29
C GLU A 157 -4.75 -16.46 -5.24
N GLU A 158 -4.70 -17.59 -4.53
CA GLU A 158 -3.59 -17.90 -3.65
C GLU A 158 -2.65 -18.88 -4.32
N GLU A 159 -1.48 -18.44 -4.67
CA GLU A 159 -0.41 -19.30 -5.10
C GLU A 159 0.31 -19.91 -3.89
N PHE A 160 0.33 -21.22 -3.82
CA PHE A 160 0.91 -21.94 -2.69
C PHE A 160 2.42 -22.11 -2.84
N GLN A 161 2.91 -22.32 -4.06
CA GLN A 161 4.34 -22.50 -4.33
C GLN A 161 5.12 -21.19 -4.19
N GLN A 162 4.57 -20.09 -4.69
CA GLN A 162 5.18 -18.76 -4.57
C GLN A 162 4.78 -18.03 -3.28
N SER A 163 3.87 -18.62 -2.51
CA SER A 163 3.36 -18.06 -1.25
C SER A 163 2.91 -16.61 -1.36
N CYS A 164 2.05 -16.30 -2.34
CA CYS A 164 1.50 -14.98 -2.58
C CYS A 164 -0.01 -15.00 -2.80
N PHE A 165 -0.61 -13.82 -2.73
CA PHE A 165 -1.90 -13.50 -3.34
C PHE A 165 -1.62 -12.91 -4.72
N HIS A 166 -2.03 -13.62 -5.76
CA HIS A 166 -2.03 -13.15 -7.14
C HIS A 166 -3.32 -12.39 -7.39
N ILE A 167 -3.25 -11.12 -7.75
CA ILE A 167 -4.41 -10.23 -7.83
C ILE A 167 -4.39 -9.44 -9.13
N THR A 168 -5.40 -9.68 -9.98
CA THR A 168 -5.68 -8.83 -11.16
C THR A 168 -6.73 -7.80 -10.79
N VAL A 169 -6.42 -6.52 -10.97
CA VAL A 169 -7.31 -5.40 -10.66
C VAL A 169 -7.88 -4.83 -11.95
N TYR A 170 -9.20 -4.76 -12.05
CA TYR A 170 -9.88 -4.25 -13.24
C TYR A 170 -10.06 -2.75 -13.23
N LYS A 171 -10.17 -2.15 -14.41
CA LYS A 171 -10.36 -0.72 -14.62
C LYS A 171 -11.59 -0.17 -13.88
N SER A 172 -12.57 -1.04 -13.65
CA SER A 172 -13.79 -0.73 -12.87
C SER A 172 -13.56 -0.59 -11.36
N TYR A 173 -12.36 -0.86 -10.84
CA TYR A 173 -12.06 -0.63 -9.43
C TYR A 173 -12.10 0.87 -9.10
N VAL A 174 -12.91 1.22 -8.12
CA VAL A 174 -13.01 2.59 -7.58
C VAL A 174 -12.66 2.53 -6.10
N PRO A 175 -11.71 3.36 -5.64
CA PRO A 175 -11.38 3.43 -4.22
C PRO A 175 -12.61 3.68 -3.35
N PRO A 176 -12.72 3.06 -2.17
CA PRO A 176 -13.77 3.40 -1.21
C PRO A 176 -13.68 4.88 -0.89
N ARG A 177 -14.80 5.59 -1.03
CA ARG A 177 -14.84 7.00 -0.63
C ARG A 177 -14.53 7.06 0.87
N PRO A 178 -13.57 7.90 1.33
CA PRO A 178 -13.37 8.09 2.75
C PRO A 178 -14.70 8.48 3.36
N ALA A 179 -15.11 7.79 4.44
CA ALA A 179 -16.28 8.20 5.20
C ALA A 179 -16.10 9.69 5.52
N ARG A 180 -17.03 10.53 5.04
CA ARG A 180 -17.08 11.93 5.47
C ARG A 180 -17.14 11.87 6.98
N ALA A 181 -16.16 12.45 7.66
CA ALA A 181 -16.29 12.74 9.06
C ALA A 181 -17.59 13.54 9.17
N THR A 182 -18.61 12.95 9.76
CA THR A 182 -19.83 13.65 10.13
C THR A 182 -19.37 14.62 11.21
N THR A 183 -19.05 15.84 10.80
CA THR A 183 -18.98 16.95 11.76
C THR A 183 -20.42 17.12 12.19
N GLU A 184 -20.80 16.44 13.27
CA GLU A 184 -21.93 16.84 14.06
C GLU A 184 -21.63 18.27 14.49
N GLN A 185 -22.18 19.22 13.74
CA GLN A 185 -22.40 20.56 14.24
C GLN A 185 -23.31 20.38 15.45
N ALA A 186 -22.68 20.27 16.62
CA ALA A 186 -23.37 20.58 17.85
C ALA A 186 -23.86 22.02 17.68
N THR A 187 -25.14 22.16 17.36
CA THR A 187 -25.88 23.40 17.50
C THR A 187 -25.87 23.71 19.00
N ALA A 188 -24.85 24.47 19.41
CA ALA A 188 -24.80 25.06 20.71
C ALA A 188 -26.06 25.97 20.83
N ALA A 189 -26.98 25.58 21.69
CA ALA A 189 -28.07 26.43 22.10
C ALA A 189 -27.50 27.73 22.67
N PRO A 190 -28.13 28.91 22.37
CA PRO A 190 -27.67 30.17 22.91
C PRO A 190 -27.80 30.15 24.44
N PRO A 191 -26.82 30.72 25.18
CA PRO A 191 -26.89 30.76 26.63
C PRO A 191 -28.07 31.62 27.10
N PRO A 192 -28.73 31.26 28.21
CA PRO A 192 -29.83 32.04 28.75
C PRO A 192 -29.35 33.44 29.22
N GLN A 193 -30.04 34.47 28.80
CA GLN A 193 -29.77 35.85 29.22
C GLN A 193 -30.00 35.97 30.74
N GLY A 194 -28.91 36.00 31.47
CA GLY A 194 -28.88 36.26 32.89
C GLY A 194 -29.03 37.76 33.20
N ARG A 195 -29.98 38.03 34.04
CA ARG A 195 -30.42 39.26 34.66
C ARG A 195 -29.25 40.10 35.19
N ARG A 196 -29.16 41.37 34.76
CA ARG A 196 -28.24 42.38 35.32
C ARG A 196 -28.51 42.58 36.81
N VAL A 197 -27.50 42.37 37.64
CA VAL A 197 -27.49 42.86 39.04
C VAL A 197 -26.29 43.80 39.17
N ASN A 198 -26.62 45.06 39.52
CA ASN A 198 -25.67 46.13 39.84
C ASN A 198 -24.88 45.75 41.08
N ALA A 199 -23.55 45.81 41.03
CA ALA A 199 -22.70 45.84 42.23
C ALA A 199 -21.58 46.86 42.05
N LYS A 200 -21.42 47.69 43.06
CA LYS A 200 -20.53 48.85 43.25
C LYS A 200 -19.04 48.47 43.11
N PRO A 201 -18.17 49.46 42.82
CA PRO A 201 -16.74 49.28 42.70
C PRO A 201 -16.05 49.12 44.05
N ARG A 202 -15.17 48.17 44.16
CA ARG A 202 -14.26 48.02 45.32
C ARG A 202 -12.83 48.38 44.94
N GLN A 203 -12.23 49.15 45.85
CA GLN A 203 -10.95 49.84 45.81
C GLN A 203 -9.72 48.93 45.58
N ARG A 204 -8.75 49.48 44.92
CA ARG A 204 -7.38 48.99 44.78
C ARG A 204 -6.68 48.96 46.12
N ASN A 205 -5.81 47.95 46.31
CA ASN A 205 -4.67 48.03 47.24
C ASN A 205 -3.41 47.44 46.56
N PRO A 206 -2.23 48.00 46.80
CA PRO A 206 -1.06 47.76 46.00
C PRO A 206 -0.08 46.74 46.58
N GLU A 207 0.82 46.30 45.69
CA GLU A 207 2.17 45.84 45.94
C GLU A 207 2.40 44.52 46.75
N GLN A 208 2.88 43.53 46.03
CA GLN A 208 3.98 42.67 46.53
C GLN A 208 4.83 42.11 45.36
N PRO A 209 6.15 41.87 45.62
CA PRO A 209 7.16 41.80 44.54
C PRO A 209 7.41 40.37 44.00
N ARG A 210 7.95 40.34 42.78
CA ARG A 210 8.39 39.12 42.06
C ARG A 210 9.58 38.43 42.72
N PRO A 211 9.66 37.13 42.75
CA PRO A 211 10.93 36.42 42.98
C PRO A 211 11.70 36.21 41.69
N GLN A 212 13.03 36.33 41.85
CA GLN A 212 14.09 36.29 40.85
C GLN A 212 14.28 34.86 40.27
N ARG A 213 14.62 34.89 38.99
CA ARG A 213 14.99 33.72 38.19
C ARG A 213 16.46 33.36 38.46
N SER A 214 16.71 32.13 38.95
CA SER A 214 18.07 31.57 39.03
C SER A 214 18.41 30.79 37.77
N GLU A 215 19.52 31.08 37.12
CA GLU A 215 20.16 30.34 36.04
C GLU A 215 20.70 28.98 36.54
N PRO A 216 20.68 27.94 35.70
CA PRO A 216 21.53 26.79 35.97
C PRO A 216 22.84 26.82 35.16
N ALA A 217 23.89 26.45 35.85
CA ALA A 217 25.28 26.42 35.46
C ALA A 217 25.60 25.47 34.30
N ARG A 218 26.52 25.90 33.45
CA ARG A 218 27.24 25.09 32.45
C ARG A 218 28.02 23.96 33.11
N ARG A 219 27.91 22.78 32.59
CA ARG A 219 28.88 21.70 32.83
C ARG A 219 29.57 21.32 31.51
N SER A 220 30.85 21.36 31.62
CA SER A 220 31.90 21.05 30.66
C SER A 220 31.92 19.56 30.24
N SER A 221 32.23 19.33 28.97
CA SER A 221 32.61 18.05 28.38
C SER A 221 33.99 17.57 28.88
N PRO A 222 34.19 16.25 28.90
CA PRO A 222 35.54 15.71 28.72
C PRO A 222 35.71 14.92 27.43
N SER A 223 36.92 15.05 26.93
CA SER A 223 37.54 14.54 25.72
C SER A 223 37.54 13.02 25.57
N ALA A 224 37.61 12.58 24.30
CA ALA A 224 37.92 11.23 23.85
C ALA A 224 39.36 10.82 24.17
N PRO A 225 39.65 9.52 24.21
CA PRO A 225 40.94 9.02 23.80
C PRO A 225 40.92 8.23 22.51
N HIS A 226 41.91 8.51 21.68
CA HIS A 226 42.39 7.67 20.57
C HIS A 226 42.76 6.28 21.03
N ASN A 227 42.53 5.29 20.20
CA ASN A 227 43.37 4.10 20.24
C ASN A 227 43.63 3.59 18.82
N GLU A 228 44.91 3.38 18.63
CA GLU A 228 45.60 3.02 17.40
C GLU A 228 45.38 1.55 17.04
N THR A 229 45.46 1.27 15.73
CA THR A 229 45.66 -0.04 15.16
C THR A 229 47.05 -0.64 15.53
N PRO A 230 47.20 -1.95 15.45
CA PRO A 230 48.31 -2.49 14.67
C PRO A 230 47.89 -3.49 13.60
N VAL A 231 48.70 -3.43 12.54
CA VAL A 231 48.87 -4.34 11.39
C VAL A 231 49.56 -5.61 11.85
N GLU A 232 49.42 -6.66 11.00
CA GLU A 232 50.22 -7.89 10.84
C GLU A 232 49.56 -9.21 11.26
N GLY A 233 49.65 -10.10 10.27
CA GLY A 233 49.50 -11.53 10.37
C GLY A 233 48.86 -12.17 9.15
#